data_77e71eb209a41b61dd769b8760bba3f7
#
_entry.id   77e71eb209a41b61dd769b8760bba3f7
#
_cell.length_a   1.000
_cell.length_b   1.000
_cell.length_c   1.000
_cell.angle_alpha   90.00
_cell.angle_beta   90.00
_cell.angle_gamma   90.00
#
_symmetry.space_group_name_H-M   'P 1'
#
loop_
_entity.id
_entity.type
_entity.pdbx_description
1 polymer ?
#
loop_
_entity_poly.entity_id
_entity_poly.type
_entity_poly.pdbx_seq_one_letter_code
_entity_poly.pdbx_strand_id
1 'polypeptide(L)'
;MSFQLPADYWNQKFIAYLHDPVDKVLQIQGHEERGAQFLQKYGLEAPNDKYWKKADGIASGFERGQVPSYSPNPDENGAVSFLEEPMLSHPTAGQSLLKIGGLEKSRAFASGVHADLLQFIEKQVGMVPGKGGYSDLFADEDTFSKARFFYTHLALRFRLAEENIGGLGALWHRLPADSRFPDHSIWQHNSLCSAL
;
A
#
# COMPACT_ATOMS: atom_id res chain seq x y z
N MET A 1 11.47 31.37 12.56
CA MET A 1 10.89 31.09 11.22
C MET A 1 9.90 29.96 11.40
N SER A 2 8.60 30.21 11.18
CA SER A 2 7.61 29.12 11.15
C SER A 2 7.75 28.42 9.81
N PHE A 3 8.06 27.12 9.82
CA PHE A 3 8.06 26.30 8.62
C PHE A 3 6.58 26.10 8.22
N GLN A 4 6.21 26.60 7.05
CA GLN A 4 4.86 26.46 6.54
C GLN A 4 4.87 25.34 5.51
N LEU A 5 4.07 24.29 5.77
CA LEU A 5 3.88 23.18 4.84
C LEU A 5 3.10 23.65 3.61
N PRO A 6 3.32 23.07 2.41
CA PRO A 6 2.46 23.29 1.25
C PRO A 6 1.00 22.99 1.56
N ALA A 7 0.07 23.70 0.91
CA ALA A 7 -1.36 23.58 1.19
C ALA A 7 -1.94 22.17 0.96
N ASP A 8 -1.34 21.38 0.09
CA ASP A 8 -1.76 20.02 -0.25
C ASP A 8 -0.85 18.93 0.34
N TYR A 9 0.02 19.29 1.28
CA TYR A 9 1.06 18.41 1.84
C TYR A 9 0.53 17.06 2.31
N TRP A 10 -0.55 17.03 3.06
CA TRP A 10 -1.12 15.81 3.59
C TRP A 10 -1.78 14.95 2.51
N ASN A 11 -2.37 15.58 1.49
CA ASN A 11 -2.90 14.87 0.33
C ASN A 11 -1.79 14.22 -0.49
N GLN A 12 -0.66 14.91 -0.69
CA GLN A 12 0.51 14.35 -1.37
C GLN A 12 1.07 13.15 -0.61
N LYS A 13 1.21 13.25 0.72
CA LYS A 13 1.61 12.11 1.56
C LYS A 13 0.65 10.94 1.47
N PHE A 14 -0.63 11.22 1.41
CA PHE A 14 -1.66 10.20 1.33
C PHE A 14 -1.65 9.50 -0.03
N ILE A 15 -1.46 10.25 -1.13
CA ILE A 15 -1.28 9.71 -2.47
C ILE A 15 -0.04 8.81 -2.50
N ALA A 16 1.09 9.28 -1.98
CA ALA A 16 2.32 8.50 -1.91
C ALA A 16 2.19 7.24 -1.04
N TYR A 17 1.31 7.24 -0.03
CA TYR A 17 1.02 6.07 0.80
C TYR A 17 0.13 5.04 0.12
N LEU A 18 -0.76 5.44 -0.78
CA LEU A 18 -1.74 4.55 -1.43
C LEU A 18 -1.48 4.30 -2.91
N HIS A 19 -0.40 4.86 -3.50
CA HIS A 19 -0.12 4.69 -4.92
C HIS A 19 0.05 3.21 -5.30
N ASP A 20 0.70 2.44 -4.44
CA ASP A 20 0.76 1.00 -4.54
C ASP A 20 -0.35 0.38 -3.69
N PRO A 21 -1.26 -0.37 -4.31
CA PRO A 21 -2.33 -1.02 -3.57
C PRO A 21 -1.77 -2.10 -2.64
N VAL A 22 -2.35 -2.23 -1.47
CA VAL A 22 -1.87 -3.16 -0.43
C VAL A 22 -1.97 -4.64 -0.85
N ASP A 23 -2.76 -4.95 -1.86
CA ASP A 23 -2.89 -6.25 -2.51
C ASP A 23 -2.01 -6.41 -3.78
N LYS A 24 -1.10 -5.46 -4.04
CA LYS A 24 -0.25 -5.41 -5.25
C LYS A 24 0.37 -6.76 -5.58
N VAL A 25 0.93 -7.44 -4.59
CA VAL A 25 1.66 -8.69 -4.79
C VAL A 25 0.79 -9.87 -5.20
N LEU A 26 -0.50 -9.84 -4.89
CA LEU A 26 -1.45 -10.88 -5.30
C LEU A 26 -1.70 -10.85 -6.81
N GLN A 27 -1.59 -9.67 -7.42
CA GLN A 27 -1.69 -9.48 -8.87
C GLN A 27 -0.90 -8.24 -9.26
N ILE A 28 0.32 -8.43 -9.79
CA ILE A 28 1.19 -7.31 -10.14
C ILE A 28 0.65 -6.52 -11.34
N GLN A 29 0.13 -7.21 -12.37
CA GLN A 29 -0.45 -6.53 -13.53
C GLN A 29 -1.63 -5.64 -13.13
N GLY A 30 -1.65 -4.39 -13.62
CA GLY A 30 -2.70 -3.41 -13.36
C GLY A 30 -2.71 -2.89 -11.92
N HIS A 31 -1.59 -2.95 -11.19
CA HIS A 31 -1.55 -2.43 -9.82
C HIS A 31 -1.71 -0.91 -9.76
N GLU A 32 -1.23 -0.17 -10.76
CA GLU A 32 -1.39 1.28 -10.82
C GLU A 32 -2.86 1.69 -10.91
N GLU A 33 -3.64 1.00 -11.76
CA GLU A 33 -5.09 1.21 -11.89
C GLU A 33 -5.82 0.85 -10.59
N ARG A 34 -5.40 -0.21 -9.90
CA ARG A 34 -5.97 -0.59 -8.61
C ARG A 34 -5.61 0.42 -7.51
N GLY A 35 -4.38 0.95 -7.51
CA GLY A 35 -3.99 2.06 -6.64
C GLY A 35 -4.85 3.29 -6.88
N ALA A 36 -5.09 3.65 -8.14
CA ALA A 36 -5.98 4.75 -8.50
C ALA A 36 -7.41 4.54 -7.99
N GLN A 37 -7.95 3.32 -8.03
CA GLN A 37 -9.27 2.99 -7.49
C GLN A 37 -9.33 3.23 -5.96
N PHE A 38 -8.26 2.91 -5.22
CA PHE A 38 -8.19 3.23 -3.80
C PHE A 38 -8.24 4.73 -3.54
N LEU A 39 -7.42 5.49 -4.27
CA LEU A 39 -7.42 6.96 -4.15
C LEU A 39 -8.79 7.56 -4.45
N GLN A 40 -9.49 7.08 -5.49
CA GLN A 40 -10.84 7.53 -5.82
C GLN A 40 -11.84 7.28 -4.69
N LYS A 41 -11.73 6.16 -3.95
CA LYS A 41 -12.58 5.91 -2.77
C LYS A 41 -12.38 6.96 -1.68
N TYR A 42 -11.21 7.56 -1.59
CA TYR A 42 -10.90 8.67 -0.68
C TYR A 42 -11.19 10.05 -1.29
N GLY A 43 -11.71 10.12 -2.51
CA GLY A 43 -11.94 11.38 -3.22
C GLY A 43 -10.64 12.06 -3.64
N LEU A 44 -9.59 11.29 -3.83
CA LEU A 44 -8.29 11.74 -4.31
C LEU A 44 -8.05 11.23 -5.73
N GLU A 45 -7.38 12.05 -6.51
CA GLU A 45 -6.84 11.65 -7.80
C GLU A 45 -5.32 11.68 -7.69
N ALA A 46 -4.63 10.64 -8.20
CA ALA A 46 -3.19 10.72 -8.36
C ALA A 46 -2.92 11.68 -9.51
N PRO A 47 -2.42 12.90 -9.25
CA PRO A 47 -2.01 13.76 -10.32
C PRO A 47 -0.89 13.06 -11.11
N ASN A 48 -0.71 13.41 -12.37
CA ASN A 48 0.49 13.04 -13.14
C ASN A 48 1.76 13.64 -12.51
N ASP A 49 1.78 13.70 -11.22
CA ASP A 49 2.68 14.48 -10.41
C ASP A 49 3.98 13.73 -10.17
N LYS A 50 5.04 14.51 -10.20
CA LYS A 50 6.42 14.06 -10.12
C LYS A 50 6.82 13.61 -8.71
N TYR A 51 6.08 13.97 -7.66
CA TYR A 51 6.53 13.77 -6.28
C TYR A 51 6.39 12.33 -5.81
N TRP A 52 5.20 11.75 -5.86
CA TRP A 52 5.01 10.37 -5.43
C TRP A 52 5.80 9.38 -6.32
N LYS A 53 5.91 9.64 -7.65
CA LYS A 53 6.74 8.82 -8.56
C LYS A 53 8.23 8.91 -8.23
N LYS A 54 8.70 10.08 -7.78
CA LYS A 54 10.08 10.22 -7.31
C LYS A 54 10.30 9.50 -5.99
N ALA A 55 9.36 9.62 -5.06
CA ALA A 55 9.41 8.94 -3.78
C ALA A 55 9.42 7.41 -3.97
N ASP A 56 8.54 6.88 -4.83
CA ASP A 56 8.54 5.47 -5.22
C ASP A 56 9.87 5.06 -5.85
N GLY A 57 10.39 5.82 -6.82
CA GLY A 57 11.68 5.54 -7.45
C GLY A 57 12.84 5.52 -6.46
N ILE A 58 12.84 6.41 -5.46
CA ILE A 58 13.86 6.44 -4.38
C ILE A 58 13.68 5.23 -3.46
N ALA A 59 12.46 4.97 -2.98
CA ALA A 59 12.15 3.84 -2.11
C ALA A 59 12.52 2.51 -2.78
N SER A 60 12.04 2.29 -4.00
CA SER A 60 12.38 1.11 -4.81
C SER A 60 13.89 0.98 -5.08
N GLY A 61 14.59 2.10 -5.25
CA GLY A 61 16.06 2.11 -5.42
C GLY A 61 16.79 1.65 -4.17
N PHE A 62 16.37 2.09 -2.99
CA PHE A 62 16.92 1.61 -1.71
C PHE A 62 16.68 0.12 -1.50
N GLU A 63 15.48 -0.35 -1.81
CA GLU A 63 15.07 -1.74 -1.63
C GLU A 63 15.84 -2.68 -2.58
N ARG A 64 15.94 -2.31 -3.86
CA ARG A 64 16.59 -3.12 -4.90
C ARG A 64 18.11 -3.03 -4.87
N GLY A 65 18.67 -1.90 -4.47
CA GLY A 65 20.11 -1.70 -4.39
C GLY A 65 20.84 -2.62 -3.42
N GLN A 66 20.10 -3.29 -2.53
CA GLN A 66 20.64 -4.23 -1.56
C GLN A 66 20.69 -5.67 -2.08
N VAL A 67 20.16 -5.95 -3.27
CA VAL A 67 20.11 -7.29 -3.85
C VAL A 67 21.20 -7.45 -4.91
N PRO A 68 22.27 -8.21 -4.65
CA PRO A 68 23.42 -8.34 -5.57
C PRO A 68 23.07 -8.94 -6.94
N SER A 69 21.96 -9.67 -7.03
CA SER A 69 21.51 -10.33 -8.26
C SER A 69 20.46 -9.54 -9.03
N TYR A 70 20.11 -8.33 -8.58
CA TYR A 70 19.12 -7.51 -9.29
C TYR A 70 19.75 -6.96 -10.57
N SER A 71 19.18 -7.34 -11.72
CA SER A 71 19.52 -6.73 -13.01
C SER A 71 18.72 -5.43 -13.21
N PRO A 72 19.34 -4.35 -13.73
CA PRO A 72 18.61 -3.17 -14.16
C PRO A 72 17.70 -3.43 -15.38
N ASN A 73 17.87 -4.58 -16.07
CA ASN A 73 17.00 -5.00 -17.16
C ASN A 73 15.72 -5.65 -16.59
N PRO A 74 14.52 -5.06 -16.78
CA PRO A 74 13.27 -5.61 -16.26
C PRO A 74 12.96 -7.02 -16.77
N ASP A 75 13.37 -7.36 -17.98
CA ASP A 75 13.11 -8.67 -18.61
C ASP A 75 13.90 -9.81 -17.94
N GLU A 76 15.03 -9.48 -17.31
CA GLU A 76 15.87 -10.46 -16.58
C GLU A 76 15.37 -10.72 -15.15
N ASN A 77 14.59 -9.83 -14.60
CA ASN A 77 14.11 -9.93 -13.23
C ASN A 77 12.75 -10.62 -13.10
N GLY A 78 12.26 -11.30 -14.08
CA GLY A 78 11.01 -12.04 -14.18
C GLY A 78 9.96 -11.76 -13.06
N ALA A 79 8.73 -11.47 -13.41
CA ALA A 79 7.68 -11.31 -12.40
C ALA A 79 7.33 -12.67 -11.80
N VAL A 80 7.66 -12.89 -10.53
CA VAL A 80 7.22 -14.06 -9.77
C VAL A 80 5.84 -13.76 -9.20
N SER A 81 4.84 -14.57 -9.56
CA SER A 81 3.53 -14.46 -8.94
C SER A 81 3.61 -14.93 -7.48
N PHE A 82 3.29 -14.06 -6.54
CA PHE A 82 3.23 -14.42 -5.12
C PHE A 82 2.24 -15.57 -4.87
N LEU A 83 1.15 -15.65 -5.60
CA LEU A 83 0.18 -16.73 -5.44
C LEU A 83 0.71 -18.08 -5.94
N GLU A 84 1.61 -18.09 -6.94
CA GLU A 84 2.25 -19.32 -7.43
C GLU A 84 3.30 -19.81 -6.45
N GLU A 85 4.08 -18.90 -5.92
CA GLU A 85 5.16 -19.19 -4.99
C GLU A 85 5.16 -18.20 -3.79
N PRO A 86 4.20 -18.36 -2.85
CA PRO A 86 4.03 -17.44 -1.75
C PRO A 86 5.16 -17.62 -0.72
N MET A 87 6.08 -16.67 -0.73
CA MET A 87 7.20 -16.62 0.21
C MET A 87 7.19 -15.30 1.00
N LEU A 88 7.51 -15.40 2.29
CA LEU A 88 7.69 -14.26 3.18
C LEU A 88 9.06 -14.34 3.84
N SER A 89 9.61 -13.18 4.16
CA SER A 89 10.79 -13.12 5.01
C SER A 89 10.49 -13.63 6.42
N HIS A 90 11.43 -14.38 6.97
CA HIS A 90 11.33 -14.78 8.37
C HIS A 90 11.52 -13.56 9.28
N PRO A 91 10.63 -13.30 10.26
CA PRO A 91 10.65 -12.06 11.04
C PRO A 91 11.91 -11.86 11.89
N THR A 92 12.62 -12.93 12.22
CA THR A 92 13.80 -12.90 13.11
C THR A 92 15.06 -13.50 12.48
N ALA A 93 14.93 -14.30 11.43
CA ALA A 93 16.07 -14.99 10.80
C ALA A 93 16.59 -14.27 9.53
N GLY A 94 16.14 -13.06 9.28
CA GLY A 94 16.64 -12.21 8.19
C GLY A 94 16.45 -12.82 6.81
N GLN A 95 17.47 -13.50 6.30
CA GLN A 95 17.50 -14.02 4.93
C GLN A 95 16.70 -15.32 4.73
N SER A 96 16.14 -15.92 5.77
CA SER A 96 15.35 -17.13 5.62
C SER A 96 13.96 -16.80 5.07
N LEU A 97 13.55 -17.53 4.04
CA LEU A 97 12.22 -17.39 3.45
C LEU A 97 11.27 -18.46 4.01
N LEU A 98 10.05 -18.04 4.33
CA LEU A 98 8.96 -18.92 4.74
C LEU A 98 8.02 -19.14 3.57
N LYS A 99 7.87 -20.38 3.14
CA LYS A 99 6.85 -20.75 2.18
C LYS A 99 5.50 -20.86 2.87
N ILE A 100 4.49 -20.17 2.31
CA ILE A 100 3.13 -20.21 2.81
C ILE A 100 2.34 -21.22 2.01
N GLY A 101 1.59 -22.09 2.71
CA GLY A 101 0.64 -23.02 2.10
C GLY A 101 -0.79 -22.50 2.16
N GLY A 102 -1.69 -23.07 1.37
CA GLY A 102 -3.13 -22.88 1.50
C GLY A 102 -3.73 -21.65 0.82
N LEU A 103 -2.92 -20.84 0.10
CA LEU A 103 -3.47 -19.77 -0.71
C LEU A 103 -4.01 -20.31 -2.04
N GLU A 104 -5.17 -19.83 -2.46
CA GLU A 104 -5.71 -20.11 -3.78
C GLU A 104 -4.87 -19.42 -4.85
N LYS A 105 -4.46 -20.17 -5.87
CA LYS A 105 -3.53 -19.72 -6.92
C LYS A 105 -4.29 -19.25 -8.16
N SER A 106 -5.30 -18.43 -8.01
CA SER A 106 -6.09 -18.00 -9.16
C SER A 106 -6.18 -16.48 -9.29
N ARG A 107 -6.26 -16.00 -10.53
CA ARG A 107 -6.56 -14.59 -10.79
C ARG A 107 -7.95 -14.21 -10.25
N ALA A 108 -8.90 -15.13 -10.24
CA ALA A 108 -10.23 -14.91 -9.70
C ALA A 108 -10.16 -14.62 -8.19
N PHE A 109 -9.33 -15.37 -7.44
CA PHE A 109 -9.09 -15.11 -6.03
C PHE A 109 -8.48 -13.70 -5.82
N ALA A 110 -7.43 -13.33 -6.53
CA ALA A 110 -6.82 -12.00 -6.42
C ALA A 110 -7.83 -10.88 -6.70
N SER A 111 -8.66 -11.04 -7.75
CA SER A 111 -9.71 -10.07 -8.08
C SER A 111 -10.81 -10.00 -7.00
N GLY A 112 -11.16 -11.13 -6.40
CA GLY A 112 -12.10 -11.20 -5.28
C GLY A 112 -11.58 -10.46 -4.05
N VAL A 113 -10.33 -10.71 -3.67
CA VAL A 113 -9.65 -10.00 -2.57
C VAL A 113 -9.63 -8.49 -2.83
N HIS A 114 -9.35 -8.07 -4.07
CA HIS A 114 -9.37 -6.66 -4.42
C HIS A 114 -10.78 -6.05 -4.29
N ALA A 115 -11.83 -6.74 -4.72
CA ALA A 115 -13.20 -6.27 -4.58
C ALA A 115 -13.60 -6.12 -3.10
N ASP A 116 -13.28 -7.11 -2.26
CA ASP A 116 -13.52 -7.06 -0.81
C ASP A 116 -12.77 -5.88 -0.17
N LEU A 117 -11.55 -5.65 -0.60
CA LEU A 117 -10.72 -4.54 -0.14
C LEU A 117 -11.32 -3.18 -0.51
N LEU A 118 -11.84 -3.01 -1.72
CA LEU A 118 -12.53 -1.78 -2.13
C LEU A 118 -13.80 -1.53 -1.30
N GLN A 119 -14.59 -2.56 -1.03
CA GLN A 119 -15.77 -2.46 -0.15
C GLN A 119 -15.37 -2.09 1.28
N PHE A 120 -14.31 -2.71 1.79
CA PHE A 120 -13.77 -2.40 3.09
C PHE A 120 -13.33 -0.93 3.18
N ILE A 121 -12.56 -0.44 2.20
CA ILE A 121 -12.10 0.96 2.13
C ILE A 121 -13.31 1.91 2.08
N GLU A 122 -14.33 1.61 1.28
CA GLU A 122 -15.53 2.43 1.18
C GLU A 122 -16.24 2.56 2.53
N LYS A 123 -16.35 1.47 3.27
CA LYS A 123 -16.87 1.46 4.63
C LYS A 123 -15.99 2.30 5.57
N GLN A 124 -14.65 2.19 5.47
CA GLN A 124 -13.72 2.96 6.29
C GLN A 124 -13.77 4.46 5.97
N VAL A 125 -13.89 4.82 4.70
CA VAL A 125 -14.06 6.23 4.28
C VAL A 125 -15.31 6.85 4.89
N GLY A 126 -16.41 6.09 4.99
CA GLY A 126 -17.62 6.51 5.70
C GLY A 126 -17.42 6.73 7.21
N MET A 127 -16.39 6.11 7.79
CA MET A 127 -16.03 6.25 9.21
C MET A 127 -14.97 7.34 9.45
N VAL A 128 -14.31 7.85 8.40
CA VAL A 128 -13.30 8.89 8.54
C VAL A 128 -13.98 10.16 9.00
N PRO A 129 -13.51 10.80 10.08
CA PRO A 129 -14.02 12.07 10.53
C PRO A 129 -14.05 13.09 9.36
N GLY A 130 -15.18 13.80 9.21
CA GLY A 130 -15.34 14.81 8.16
C GLY A 130 -16.23 14.43 6.98
N LYS A 131 -16.49 13.15 6.72
CA LYS A 131 -17.60 12.76 5.82
C LYS A 131 -18.84 12.43 6.65
N GLY A 132 -19.97 13.03 6.30
CA GLY A 132 -21.25 12.76 6.97
C GLY A 132 -21.50 13.55 8.25
N GLY A 133 -20.97 14.78 8.38
CA GLY A 133 -21.28 15.69 9.49
C GLY A 133 -20.19 15.87 10.54
N TYR A 134 -19.03 15.23 10.34
CA TYR A 134 -17.86 15.44 11.21
C TYR A 134 -16.92 16.56 10.75
N SER A 135 -17.21 17.20 9.61
CA SER A 135 -16.43 18.36 9.10
C SER A 135 -16.29 19.47 10.14
N ASP A 136 -17.32 19.65 10.97
CA ASP A 136 -17.35 20.70 12.01
C ASP A 136 -16.39 20.41 13.19
N LEU A 137 -15.82 19.19 13.26
CA LEU A 137 -14.82 18.84 14.26
C LEU A 137 -13.41 19.31 13.89
N PHE A 138 -13.21 19.72 12.64
CA PHE A 138 -11.89 20.13 12.15
C PHE A 138 -11.92 21.62 11.83
N ALA A 139 -10.93 22.34 12.34
CA ALA A 139 -10.83 23.78 12.17
C ALA A 139 -10.58 24.22 10.72
N ASP A 140 -10.02 23.33 9.91
CA ASP A 140 -9.63 23.61 8.53
C ASP A 140 -9.38 22.32 7.73
N GLU A 141 -9.26 22.45 6.41
CA GLU A 141 -9.03 21.36 5.46
C GLU A 141 -7.67 20.65 5.70
N ASP A 142 -6.64 21.37 6.12
CA ASP A 142 -5.32 20.80 6.40
C ASP A 142 -5.39 19.86 7.61
N THR A 143 -6.04 20.27 8.68
CA THR A 143 -6.27 19.45 9.87
C THR A 143 -7.09 18.21 9.55
N PHE A 144 -8.12 18.35 8.70
CA PHE A 144 -8.90 17.21 8.21
C PHE A 144 -8.04 16.24 7.40
N SER A 145 -7.29 16.73 6.42
CA SER A 145 -6.43 15.92 5.56
C SER A 145 -5.37 15.16 6.36
N LYS A 146 -4.78 15.82 7.36
CA LYS A 146 -3.85 15.23 8.30
C LYS A 146 -4.49 14.10 9.11
N ALA A 147 -5.65 14.35 9.71
CA ALA A 147 -6.37 13.36 10.50
C ALA A 147 -6.76 12.14 9.67
N ARG A 148 -7.24 12.36 8.43
CA ARG A 148 -7.58 11.32 7.46
C ARG A 148 -6.36 10.47 7.11
N PHE A 149 -5.22 11.10 6.83
CA PHE A 149 -3.97 10.38 6.55
C PHE A 149 -3.57 9.47 7.72
N PHE A 150 -3.49 10.00 8.93
CA PHE A 150 -3.08 9.21 10.10
C PHE A 150 -4.07 8.12 10.45
N TYR A 151 -5.36 8.39 10.36
CA TYR A 151 -6.38 7.37 10.58
C TYR A 151 -6.22 6.20 9.61
N THR A 152 -6.07 6.49 8.31
CA THR A 152 -5.92 5.46 7.28
C THR A 152 -4.61 4.71 7.44
N HIS A 153 -3.50 5.42 7.69
CA HIS A 153 -2.18 4.82 7.91
C HIS A 153 -2.17 3.82 9.07
N LEU A 154 -2.85 4.15 10.15
CA LEU A 154 -2.93 3.28 11.32
C LEU A 154 -4.03 2.22 11.17
N ALA A 155 -5.27 2.65 10.86
CA ALA A 155 -6.43 1.80 10.90
C ALA A 155 -6.44 0.75 9.78
N LEU A 156 -6.08 1.12 8.55
CA LEU A 156 -6.14 0.23 7.40
C LEU A 156 -5.32 -1.04 7.65
N ARG A 157 -4.09 -0.87 8.09
CA ARG A 157 -3.16 -1.98 8.35
C ARG A 157 -3.68 -2.98 9.37
N PHE A 158 -4.25 -2.51 10.47
CA PHE A 158 -4.71 -3.40 11.55
C PHE A 158 -6.07 -4.01 11.25
N ARG A 159 -6.98 -3.22 10.72
CA ARG A 159 -8.35 -3.67 10.50
C ARG A 159 -8.51 -4.66 9.34
N LEU A 160 -7.67 -4.61 8.33
CA LEU A 160 -7.67 -5.61 7.26
C LEU A 160 -7.46 -7.02 7.80
N ALA A 161 -6.52 -7.16 8.74
CA ALA A 161 -6.25 -8.44 9.38
C ALA A 161 -7.36 -8.84 10.37
N GLU A 162 -7.86 -7.89 11.16
CA GLU A 162 -8.90 -8.10 12.17
C GLU A 162 -10.24 -8.54 11.53
N GLU A 163 -10.65 -7.87 10.46
CA GLU A 163 -11.87 -8.19 9.70
C GLU A 163 -11.67 -9.34 8.70
N ASN A 164 -10.47 -9.92 8.65
CA ASN A 164 -10.12 -11.05 7.78
C ASN A 164 -10.48 -10.82 6.30
N ILE A 165 -10.24 -9.61 5.80
CA ILE A 165 -10.60 -9.22 4.44
C ILE A 165 -9.96 -10.17 3.41
N GLY A 166 -10.77 -10.66 2.47
CA GLY A 166 -10.35 -11.65 1.47
C GLY A 166 -9.84 -12.97 2.04
N GLY A 167 -10.13 -13.27 3.31
CA GLY A 167 -9.65 -14.49 3.98
C GLY A 167 -8.15 -14.52 4.31
N LEU A 168 -7.45 -13.39 4.18
CA LEU A 168 -5.98 -13.34 4.34
C LEU A 168 -5.55 -13.16 5.82
N GLY A 169 -6.44 -12.70 6.71
CA GLY A 169 -6.16 -12.57 8.14
C GLY A 169 -4.83 -11.83 8.42
N ALA A 170 -4.01 -12.41 9.30
CA ALA A 170 -2.72 -11.82 9.68
C ALA A 170 -1.71 -11.69 8.53
N LEU A 171 -1.94 -12.32 7.39
CA LEU A 171 -1.07 -12.19 6.21
C LEU A 171 -1.04 -10.74 5.69
N TRP A 172 -2.11 -9.97 5.88
CA TRP A 172 -2.14 -8.55 5.55
C TRP A 172 -0.98 -7.74 6.15
N HIS A 173 -0.50 -8.11 7.33
CA HIS A 173 0.65 -7.42 7.95
C HIS A 173 1.98 -7.70 7.27
N ARG A 174 2.04 -8.71 6.42
CA ARG A 174 3.28 -9.29 5.93
C ARG A 174 3.37 -9.44 4.42
N LEU A 175 2.31 -9.08 3.68
CA LEU A 175 2.37 -9.10 2.22
C LEU A 175 3.57 -8.28 1.74
N PRO A 176 4.46 -8.85 0.93
CA PRO A 176 5.66 -8.16 0.48
C PRO A 176 5.33 -7.05 -0.52
N ALA A 177 6.18 -6.07 -0.61
CA ALA A 177 6.08 -5.02 -1.63
C ALA A 177 6.45 -5.56 -3.02
N ASP A 178 7.39 -6.49 -3.06
CA ASP A 178 7.82 -7.19 -4.28
C ASP A 178 7.97 -8.69 -3.98
N SER A 179 7.33 -9.53 -4.79
CA SER A 179 7.38 -10.99 -4.64
C SER A 179 8.76 -11.59 -4.91
N ARG A 180 9.62 -10.90 -5.65
CA ARG A 180 11.00 -11.32 -5.94
C ARG A 180 11.92 -11.10 -4.75
N PHE A 181 11.62 -10.10 -3.93
CA PHE A 181 12.40 -9.67 -2.78
C PHE A 181 11.47 -9.45 -1.59
N PRO A 182 10.99 -10.53 -0.95
CA PRO A 182 9.99 -10.42 0.11
C PRO A 182 10.61 -10.05 1.47
N ASP A 183 11.65 -9.21 1.47
CA ASP A 183 12.38 -8.76 2.65
C ASP A 183 11.70 -7.62 3.41
N HIS A 184 10.79 -6.92 2.74
CA HIS A 184 10.00 -5.86 3.34
C HIS A 184 8.53 -5.97 2.92
N SER A 185 7.64 -5.46 3.77
CA SER A 185 6.21 -5.47 3.50
C SER A 185 5.80 -4.28 2.63
N ILE A 186 4.65 -4.43 1.96
CA ILE A 186 4.01 -3.31 1.22
C ILE A 186 3.77 -2.10 2.13
N TRP A 187 3.52 -2.31 3.42
CA TRP A 187 3.35 -1.23 4.39
C TRP A 187 4.63 -0.44 4.65
N GLN A 188 5.77 -1.12 4.68
CA GLN A 188 7.08 -0.46 4.83
C GLN A 188 7.41 0.36 3.60
N HIS A 189 7.22 -0.20 2.40
CA HIS A 189 7.41 0.51 1.14
C HIS A 189 6.53 1.77 1.08
N ASN A 190 5.22 1.62 1.26
CA ASN A 190 4.27 2.74 1.19
C ASN A 190 4.54 3.81 2.26
N SER A 191 4.96 3.39 3.46
CA SER A 191 5.36 4.34 4.51
C SER A 191 6.62 5.10 4.15
N LEU A 192 7.60 4.45 3.53
CA LEU A 192 8.82 5.10 3.06
C LEU A 192 8.53 6.09 1.93
N CYS A 193 7.73 5.70 0.94
CA CYS A 193 7.28 6.62 -0.13
C CYS A 193 6.56 7.85 0.42
N SER A 194 5.74 7.66 1.44
CA SER A 194 5.04 8.76 2.10
C SER A 194 5.95 9.64 2.98
N ALA A 195 7.09 9.12 3.43
CA ALA A 195 8.05 9.87 4.25
C ALA A 195 8.95 10.78 3.41
N LEU A 196 9.26 10.37 2.18
CA LEU A 196 10.10 11.11 1.21
C LEU A 196 9.34 12.25 0.56
#